data_253dd1e46477d29e3ae3aa6776c5d5d9
#
_entry.id   253dd1e46477d29e3ae3aa6776c5d5d9
#
_cell.length_a   1.000
_cell.length_b   1.000
_cell.length_c   1.000
_cell.angle_alpha   90.00
_cell.angle_beta   90.00
_cell.angle_gamma   90.00
#
_symmetry.space_group_name_H-M   'P 1'
#
loop_
_entity.id
_entity.type
_entity.pdbx_description
1 polymer ?
#
loop_
_entity_poly.entity_id
_entity_poly.type
_entity_poly.pdbx_seq_one_letter_code
_entity_poly.pdbx_strand_id
1 'polypeptide(L)'
;MFNSRSSISISTFLSSLIGSIVRGRRSVRCGQTCEYRKARLILTHDPGEELFLGALHPAAALFREHIDIPELIAEHATYRRVLEEAGARVLTVRQILLDGTGADGKPADRTKLENLRRFAAGFLTFDTQNLSPETAGQQKEYRQSILAKTSPRDLVRIILRQPIIRLSETQINTGLKAEYSENPVMNLFYTRDQLITTAKGVVIGRMNSPQREKGCDILQFCLEKIGMKPLHRIDGEGAHLEGGDFYPFGDTAFIGCGMRTTQPAIDQLMEHDLLGCNRLVVVKDRLFSQAEMHLDTYFNIIDPVSYTHLRAHETGRNL
;
A
#
# COMPACT_ATOMS: atom_id res chain seq x y z
N MET A 1 -48.43 6.80 14.77
CA MET A 1 -48.09 5.64 13.91
C MET A 1 -46.91 6.03 13.00
N PHE A 2 -45.70 5.76 13.40
CA PHE A 2 -44.55 5.92 12.54
C PHE A 2 -43.80 4.59 12.49
N ASN A 3 -43.69 4.06 11.28
CA ASN A 3 -43.10 2.77 10.96
C ASN A 3 -41.61 2.75 11.28
N SER A 4 -41.20 1.75 12.04
CA SER A 4 -39.81 1.35 12.26
C SER A 4 -39.19 0.84 10.95
N ARG A 5 -38.30 1.62 10.35
CA ARG A 5 -37.43 1.11 9.30
C ARG A 5 -36.27 0.38 10.00
N SER A 6 -36.22 -0.92 9.77
CA SER A 6 -35.15 -1.81 10.16
C SER A 6 -33.83 -1.34 9.55
N SER A 7 -32.88 -0.91 10.37
CA SER A 7 -31.50 -0.68 9.99
C SER A 7 -30.82 -2.03 9.73
N ILE A 8 -30.76 -2.42 8.47
CA ILE A 8 -29.92 -3.54 8.06
C ILE A 8 -28.47 -3.09 8.24
N SER A 9 -27.76 -3.71 9.16
CA SER A 9 -26.38 -3.38 9.49
C SER A 9 -25.48 -3.55 8.24
N ILE A 10 -24.82 -2.47 7.85
CA ILE A 10 -23.85 -2.41 6.75
C ILE A 10 -22.76 -3.48 6.89
N SER A 11 -22.44 -3.90 8.12
CA SER A 11 -21.46 -4.96 8.40
C SER A 11 -21.87 -6.34 7.89
N THR A 12 -23.16 -6.66 7.86
CA THR A 12 -23.68 -7.96 7.40
C THR A 12 -23.66 -8.06 5.88
N PHE A 13 -23.86 -6.94 5.18
CA PHE A 13 -23.81 -6.88 3.72
C PHE A 13 -22.38 -7.00 3.19
N LEU A 14 -21.40 -6.37 3.88
CA LEU A 14 -19.97 -6.46 3.53
C LEU A 14 -19.43 -7.88 3.65
N SER A 15 -19.79 -8.62 4.70
CA SER A 15 -19.32 -9.99 4.90
C SER A 15 -19.90 -11.00 3.89
N SER A 16 -21.10 -10.79 3.38
CA SER A 16 -21.69 -11.65 2.35
C SER A 16 -21.06 -11.43 0.97
N LEU A 17 -20.65 -10.19 0.65
CA LEU A 17 -20.02 -9.88 -0.63
C LEU A 17 -18.53 -10.31 -0.68
N ILE A 18 -17.78 -10.17 0.41
CA ILE A 18 -16.42 -10.73 0.52
C ILE A 18 -16.49 -12.26 0.41
N GLY A 19 -17.46 -12.89 1.07
CA GLY A 19 -17.71 -14.32 0.96
C GLY A 19 -18.06 -14.79 -0.45
N SER A 20 -18.72 -13.99 -1.27
CA SER A 20 -19.07 -14.35 -2.66
C SER A 20 -17.90 -14.22 -3.65
N ILE A 21 -16.97 -13.31 -3.41
CA ILE A 21 -15.73 -13.19 -4.22
C ILE A 21 -14.78 -14.36 -3.92
N VAL A 22 -14.72 -14.81 -2.65
CA VAL A 22 -13.81 -15.87 -2.21
C VAL A 22 -14.35 -17.28 -2.50
N ARG A 23 -15.68 -17.48 -2.66
CA ARG A 23 -16.28 -18.79 -2.93
C ARG A 23 -16.25 -19.25 -4.38
N GLY A 24 -15.97 -18.38 -5.32
CA GLY A 24 -15.80 -18.76 -6.72
C GLY A 24 -14.33 -18.73 -7.12
N ARG A 25 -13.76 -19.90 -7.49
CA ARG A 25 -12.41 -20.04 -8.09
C ARG A 25 -12.27 -19.33 -9.46
N ARG A 26 -12.86 -18.15 -9.64
CA ARG A 26 -12.60 -17.30 -10.81
C ARG A 26 -11.61 -16.24 -10.35
N SER A 27 -10.40 -16.27 -10.92
CA SER A 27 -9.45 -15.15 -10.81
C SER A 27 -10.19 -13.88 -11.13
N VAL A 28 -10.15 -12.92 -10.20
CA VAL A 28 -10.71 -11.57 -10.45
C VAL A 28 -9.88 -10.98 -11.57
N ARG A 29 -10.48 -10.81 -12.76
CA ARG A 29 -9.82 -10.10 -13.85
C ARG A 29 -9.67 -8.65 -13.42
N CYS A 30 -8.44 -8.22 -13.24
CA CYS A 30 -8.08 -6.85 -12.97
C CYS A 30 -7.47 -6.27 -14.25
N GLY A 31 -7.85 -5.06 -14.60
CA GLY A 31 -7.25 -4.34 -15.73
C GLY A 31 -7.87 -2.96 -15.86
N GLN A 32 -7.02 -1.98 -16.18
CA GLN A 32 -7.40 -0.60 -16.39
C GLN A 32 -6.89 -0.15 -17.76
N THR A 33 -7.80 0.31 -18.60
CA THR A 33 -7.45 0.76 -19.95
C THR A 33 -7.39 2.28 -20.07
N CYS A 34 -7.98 3.03 -19.13
CA CYS A 34 -7.98 4.48 -19.11
C CYS A 34 -8.21 5.01 -17.70
N GLU A 35 -7.61 6.14 -17.35
CA GLU A 35 -7.81 6.85 -16.07
C GLU A 35 -9.24 7.39 -15.93
N TYR A 36 -9.87 7.87 -17.00
CA TYR A 36 -11.21 8.46 -16.97
C TYR A 36 -12.36 7.46 -16.91
N ARG A 37 -12.10 6.15 -16.90
CA ARG A 37 -13.15 5.14 -16.73
C ARG A 37 -13.53 4.98 -15.27
N LYS A 38 -14.82 4.76 -15.03
CA LYS A 38 -15.35 4.49 -13.69
C LYS A 38 -14.64 3.29 -13.05
N ALA A 39 -13.98 3.53 -11.91
CA ALA A 39 -13.38 2.48 -11.12
C ALA A 39 -14.49 1.60 -10.49
N ARG A 40 -14.29 0.27 -10.51
CA ARG A 40 -15.20 -0.70 -9.88
C ARG A 40 -14.73 -1.12 -8.49
N LEU A 41 -13.41 -1.21 -8.32
CA LEU A 41 -12.76 -1.58 -7.08
C LEU A 41 -11.57 -0.64 -6.87
N ILE A 42 -11.51 -0.06 -5.68
CA ILE A 42 -10.41 0.80 -5.25
C ILE A 42 -9.83 0.18 -3.98
N LEU A 43 -8.51 0.02 -3.95
CA LEU A 43 -7.77 -0.36 -2.77
C LEU A 43 -7.14 0.90 -2.17
N THR A 44 -7.40 1.15 -0.89
CA THR A 44 -6.85 2.30 -0.16
C THR A 44 -6.35 1.88 1.22
N HIS A 45 -5.70 2.79 1.92
CA HIS A 45 -5.28 2.61 3.30
C HIS A 45 -5.70 3.80 4.13
N ASP A 46 -6.46 3.56 5.20
CA ASP A 46 -6.84 4.64 6.12
C ASP A 46 -5.62 5.08 6.93
N PRO A 47 -5.33 6.40 7.01
CA PRO A 47 -4.29 6.94 7.89
C PRO A 47 -4.48 6.47 9.33
N GLY A 48 -3.40 6.26 10.06
CA GLY A 48 -3.46 5.79 11.44
C GLY A 48 -2.18 6.04 12.25
N GLU A 49 -1.96 5.22 13.28
CA GLU A 49 -0.84 5.33 14.21
C GLU A 49 0.54 5.34 13.53
N GLU A 50 0.65 4.72 12.37
CA GLU A 50 1.87 4.66 11.56
C GLU A 50 2.34 6.02 11.05
N LEU A 51 1.48 7.05 11.04
CA LEU A 51 1.80 8.41 10.63
C LEU A 51 2.45 9.24 11.73
N PHE A 52 2.33 8.84 12.99
CA PHE A 52 2.70 9.69 14.12
C PHE A 52 4.14 10.21 14.04
N LEU A 53 5.12 9.35 13.75
CA LEU A 53 6.52 9.78 13.63
C LEU A 53 6.73 10.72 12.44
N GLY A 54 6.02 10.49 11.33
CA GLY A 54 6.06 11.36 10.16
C GLY A 54 5.47 12.74 10.42
N ALA A 55 4.42 12.84 11.24
CA ALA A 55 3.84 14.13 11.64
C ALA A 55 4.80 14.94 12.52
N LEU A 56 5.68 14.29 13.31
CA LEU A 56 6.70 14.96 14.12
C LEU A 56 7.85 15.55 13.28
N HIS A 57 8.17 14.95 12.15
CA HIS A 57 9.20 15.47 11.24
C HIS A 57 8.77 15.29 9.77
N PRO A 58 7.85 16.14 9.27
CA PRO A 58 7.22 15.97 7.97
C PRO A 58 8.21 15.83 6.81
N ALA A 59 9.21 16.69 6.73
CA ALA A 59 10.17 16.68 5.63
C ALA A 59 10.93 15.33 5.50
N ALA A 60 11.33 14.71 6.61
CA ALA A 60 11.98 13.40 6.59
C ALA A 60 11.01 12.27 6.19
N ALA A 61 9.72 12.45 6.43
CA ALA A 61 8.67 11.53 6.04
C ALA A 61 8.12 11.80 4.62
N LEU A 62 8.74 12.70 3.86
CA LEU A 62 8.35 13.12 2.52
C LEU A 62 6.98 13.83 2.49
N PHE A 63 6.60 14.51 3.58
CA PHE A 63 5.44 15.38 3.64
C PHE A 63 5.87 16.83 3.48
N ARG A 64 5.02 17.64 2.87
CA ARG A 64 5.32 19.06 2.60
C ARG A 64 5.33 19.89 3.88
N GLU A 65 4.40 19.61 4.79
CA GLU A 65 4.15 20.40 5.99
C GLU A 65 3.61 19.52 7.12
N HIS A 66 3.34 20.14 8.26
CA HIS A 66 2.74 19.48 9.41
C HIS A 66 1.41 18.79 9.04
N ILE A 67 1.21 17.60 9.59
CA ILE A 67 -0.01 16.83 9.41
C ILE A 67 -0.76 16.78 10.74
N ASP A 68 -1.98 17.29 10.75
CA ASP A 68 -2.97 16.99 11.79
C ASP A 68 -3.59 15.61 11.50
N ILE A 69 -3.20 14.61 12.28
CA ILE A 69 -3.64 13.22 12.05
C ILE A 69 -5.15 13.05 12.18
N PRO A 70 -5.83 13.58 13.20
CA PRO A 70 -7.29 13.57 13.30
C PRO A 70 -8.00 14.18 12.09
N GLU A 71 -7.53 15.33 11.61
CA GLU A 71 -8.07 16.00 10.42
C GLU A 71 -7.87 15.13 9.17
N LEU A 72 -6.67 14.63 8.94
CA LEU A 72 -6.37 13.74 7.82
C LEU A 72 -7.23 12.47 7.82
N ILE A 73 -7.49 11.87 8.98
CA ILE A 73 -8.39 10.72 9.11
C ILE A 73 -9.82 11.10 8.68
N ALA A 74 -10.32 12.26 9.08
CA ALA A 74 -11.64 12.74 8.73
C ALA A 74 -11.77 13.05 7.23
N GLU A 75 -10.77 13.71 6.65
CA GLU A 75 -10.70 13.97 5.21
C GLU A 75 -10.66 12.67 4.41
N HIS A 76 -9.81 11.72 4.82
CA HIS A 76 -9.71 10.42 4.15
C HIS A 76 -11.01 9.61 4.24
N ALA A 77 -11.72 9.67 5.36
CA ALA A 77 -13.03 9.06 5.50
C ALA A 77 -14.06 9.69 4.53
N THR A 78 -13.99 11.02 4.34
CA THR A 78 -14.81 11.74 3.38
C THR A 78 -14.46 11.35 1.94
N TYR A 79 -13.17 11.28 1.61
CA TYR A 79 -12.68 10.80 0.31
C TYR A 79 -13.23 9.40 -0.02
N ARG A 80 -13.14 8.46 0.91
CA ARG A 80 -13.70 7.11 0.72
C ARG A 80 -15.21 7.13 0.46
N ARG A 81 -15.95 7.90 1.24
CA ARG A 81 -17.40 8.03 1.09
C ARG A 81 -17.76 8.55 -0.32
N VAL A 82 -17.06 9.57 -0.81
CA VAL A 82 -17.27 10.10 -2.17
C VAL A 82 -17.03 9.04 -3.24
N LEU A 83 -15.99 8.22 -3.09
CA LEU A 83 -15.70 7.12 -4.03
C LEU A 83 -16.82 6.06 -4.01
N GLU A 84 -17.34 5.73 -2.82
CA GLU A 84 -18.43 4.77 -2.65
C GLU A 84 -19.75 5.31 -3.22
N GLU A 85 -20.06 6.59 -2.99
CA GLU A 85 -21.22 7.30 -3.59
C GLU A 85 -21.12 7.36 -5.12
N ALA A 86 -19.93 7.49 -5.66
CA ALA A 86 -19.67 7.38 -7.10
C ALA A 86 -19.83 5.94 -7.64
N GLY A 87 -20.08 4.97 -6.74
CA GLY A 87 -20.37 3.58 -7.05
C GLY A 87 -19.14 2.70 -7.21
N ALA A 88 -17.99 3.11 -6.71
CA ALA A 88 -16.84 2.24 -6.55
C ALA A 88 -16.98 1.39 -5.28
N ARG A 89 -16.49 0.15 -5.31
CA ARG A 89 -16.26 -0.62 -4.10
C ARG A 89 -14.90 -0.23 -3.54
N VAL A 90 -14.86 0.26 -2.32
CA VAL A 90 -13.61 0.63 -1.64
C VAL A 90 -13.25 -0.45 -0.62
N LEU A 91 -12.02 -0.96 -0.68
CA LEU A 91 -11.45 -1.87 0.31
C LEU A 91 -10.22 -1.21 0.93
N THR A 92 -10.10 -1.31 2.26
CA THR A 92 -8.90 -0.81 2.92
C THR A 92 -7.91 -1.93 3.21
N VAL A 93 -6.63 -1.59 3.24
CA VAL A 93 -5.55 -2.51 3.63
C VAL A 93 -5.87 -3.18 4.97
N ARG A 94 -6.30 -2.42 5.99
CA ARG A 94 -6.65 -2.97 7.31
C ARG A 94 -7.80 -3.98 7.24
N GLN A 95 -8.85 -3.68 6.46
CA GLN A 95 -9.98 -4.60 6.27
C GLN A 95 -9.52 -5.90 5.61
N ILE A 96 -8.68 -5.81 4.57
CA ILE A 96 -8.18 -6.98 3.87
C ILE A 96 -7.27 -7.81 4.78
N LEU A 97 -6.33 -7.18 5.50
CA LEU A 97 -5.44 -7.88 6.43
C LEU A 97 -6.23 -8.65 7.51
N LEU A 98 -7.30 -8.06 8.03
CA LEU A 98 -8.14 -8.65 9.09
C LEU A 98 -9.22 -9.62 8.58
N ASP A 99 -9.50 -9.67 7.28
CA ASP A 99 -10.55 -10.52 6.73
C ASP A 99 -10.32 -12.01 7.05
N GLY A 100 -11.33 -12.63 7.67
CA GLY A 100 -11.33 -14.05 8.03
C GLY A 100 -10.38 -14.43 9.17
N THR A 101 -9.81 -13.47 9.90
CA THR A 101 -8.86 -13.74 11.00
C THR A 101 -9.51 -13.83 12.38
N GLY A 102 -10.84 -13.66 12.47
CA GLY A 102 -11.58 -13.63 13.74
C GLY A 102 -11.58 -12.27 14.43
N ALA A 103 -10.99 -11.23 13.84
CA ALA A 103 -10.94 -9.88 14.41
C ALA A 103 -12.32 -9.19 14.51
N ASP A 104 -13.30 -9.68 13.75
CA ASP A 104 -14.70 -9.22 13.73
C ASP A 104 -15.62 -10.01 14.67
N GLY A 105 -15.07 -10.87 15.53
CA GLY A 105 -15.79 -11.72 16.46
C GLY A 105 -16.36 -13.01 15.84
N LYS A 106 -16.17 -13.24 14.55
CA LYS A 106 -16.54 -14.50 13.89
C LYS A 106 -15.42 -15.54 14.04
N PRO A 107 -15.73 -16.85 13.86
CA PRO A 107 -14.70 -17.88 13.87
C PRO A 107 -13.61 -17.56 12.84
N ALA A 108 -12.36 -17.68 13.26
CA ALA A 108 -11.21 -17.47 12.39
C ALA A 108 -11.06 -18.63 11.39
N ASP A 109 -10.78 -18.30 10.14
CA ASP A 109 -10.18 -19.23 9.19
C ASP A 109 -8.70 -19.41 9.59
N ARG A 110 -8.36 -20.63 9.99
CA ARG A 110 -7.01 -20.97 10.46
C ARG A 110 -5.93 -20.65 9.44
N THR A 111 -6.20 -20.89 8.16
CA THR A 111 -5.25 -20.63 7.07
C THR A 111 -5.01 -19.13 6.90
N LYS A 112 -6.07 -18.33 6.92
CA LYS A 112 -5.96 -16.87 6.80
C LYS A 112 -5.23 -16.25 8.00
N LEU A 113 -5.53 -16.72 9.20
CA LEU A 113 -4.86 -16.25 10.41
C LEU A 113 -3.37 -16.64 10.41
N GLU A 114 -3.03 -17.86 10.03
CA GLU A 114 -1.64 -18.31 9.97
C GLU A 114 -0.85 -17.57 8.87
N ASN A 115 -1.47 -17.30 7.73
CA ASN A 115 -0.87 -16.47 6.68
C ASN A 115 -0.61 -15.04 7.19
N LEU A 116 -1.53 -14.44 7.96
CA LEU A 116 -1.32 -13.14 8.57
C LEU A 116 -0.15 -13.17 9.58
N ARG A 117 -0.05 -14.19 10.42
CA ARG A 117 1.06 -14.37 11.37
C ARG A 117 2.41 -14.46 10.66
N ARG A 118 2.48 -15.31 9.63
CA ARG A 118 3.69 -15.48 8.83
C ARG A 118 4.10 -14.20 8.14
N PHE A 119 3.14 -13.46 7.61
CA PHE A 119 3.38 -12.17 6.99
C PHE A 119 3.87 -11.15 8.01
N ALA A 120 3.20 -11.02 9.16
CA ALA A 120 3.59 -10.12 10.24
C ALA A 120 4.99 -10.42 10.80
N ALA A 121 5.41 -11.70 10.78
CA ALA A 121 6.75 -12.08 11.19
C ALA A 121 7.85 -11.41 10.37
N GLY A 122 7.59 -11.05 9.10
CA GLY A 122 8.53 -10.29 8.26
C GLY A 122 8.69 -8.81 8.65
N PHE A 123 7.84 -8.31 9.54
CA PHE A 123 7.80 -6.91 9.97
C PHE A 123 8.16 -6.69 11.44
N LEU A 124 8.42 -7.76 12.20
CA LEU A 124 8.92 -7.70 13.57
C LEU A 124 10.39 -8.08 13.59
N THR A 125 11.25 -7.19 14.03
CA THR A 125 12.69 -7.45 14.13
C THR A 125 13.10 -7.59 15.61
N PHE A 126 13.71 -8.72 15.95
CA PHE A 126 14.54 -8.86 17.14
C PHE A 126 15.99 -8.77 16.68
N ASP A 127 16.64 -7.64 16.95
CA ASP A 127 18.06 -7.45 16.69
C ASP A 127 18.84 -8.07 17.85
N THR A 128 19.51 -9.18 17.55
CA THR A 128 20.21 -10.03 18.52
C THR A 128 21.74 -10.01 18.31
N GLN A 129 22.27 -9.02 17.58
CA GLN A 129 23.70 -8.94 17.26
C GLN A 129 24.60 -8.84 18.49
N ASN A 130 24.06 -8.29 19.60
CA ASN A 130 24.78 -8.12 20.87
C ASN A 130 24.47 -9.22 21.89
N LEU A 131 23.96 -10.38 21.45
CA LEU A 131 23.68 -11.55 22.29
C LEU A 131 24.64 -12.69 21.99
N SER A 132 24.84 -13.56 22.96
CA SER A 132 25.47 -14.85 22.74
C SER A 132 24.66 -15.71 21.77
N PRO A 133 25.27 -16.65 21.02
CA PRO A 133 24.56 -17.52 20.08
C PRO A 133 23.41 -18.30 20.73
N GLU A 134 23.61 -18.74 22.00
CA GLU A 134 22.59 -19.46 22.74
C GLU A 134 21.38 -18.55 23.04
N THR A 135 21.63 -17.37 23.62
CA THR A 135 20.58 -16.39 23.93
C THR A 135 19.86 -15.94 22.67
N ALA A 136 20.58 -15.69 21.57
CA ALA A 136 19.99 -15.33 20.29
C ALA A 136 19.04 -16.43 19.77
N GLY A 137 19.40 -17.71 19.90
CA GLY A 137 18.55 -18.85 19.58
C GLY A 137 17.25 -18.85 20.39
N GLN A 138 17.35 -18.66 21.71
CA GLN A 138 16.19 -18.56 22.63
C GLN A 138 15.28 -17.38 22.24
N GLN A 139 15.84 -16.22 21.87
CA GLN A 139 15.04 -15.07 21.44
C GLN A 139 14.33 -15.29 20.09
N LYS A 140 14.90 -16.08 19.20
CA LYS A 140 14.22 -16.49 17.96
C LYS A 140 12.99 -17.35 18.24
N GLU A 141 13.11 -18.33 19.12
CA GLU A 141 11.98 -19.18 19.55
C GLU A 141 10.92 -18.36 20.30
N TYR A 142 11.36 -17.48 21.19
CA TYR A 142 10.47 -16.58 21.93
C TYR A 142 9.66 -15.69 20.98
N ARG A 143 10.29 -15.09 19.96
CA ARG A 143 9.62 -14.29 18.94
C ARG A 143 8.53 -15.10 18.23
N GLN A 144 8.79 -16.35 17.87
CA GLN A 144 7.78 -17.22 17.26
C GLN A 144 6.60 -17.48 18.20
N SER A 145 6.88 -17.75 19.46
CA SER A 145 5.85 -18.00 20.48
C SER A 145 4.97 -16.76 20.73
N ILE A 146 5.55 -15.56 20.71
CA ILE A 146 4.81 -14.30 20.86
C ILE A 146 3.88 -14.10 19.66
N LEU A 147 4.39 -14.24 18.43
CA LEU A 147 3.58 -14.08 17.22
C LEU A 147 2.40 -15.07 17.19
N ALA A 148 2.58 -16.29 17.69
CA ALA A 148 1.52 -17.29 17.78
C ALA A 148 0.37 -16.87 18.71
N LYS A 149 0.68 -16.10 19.76
CA LYS A 149 -0.27 -15.62 20.78
C LYS A 149 -0.82 -14.20 20.46
N THR A 150 -0.19 -13.48 19.53
CA THR A 150 -0.56 -12.10 19.19
C THR A 150 -1.92 -12.06 18.52
N SER A 151 -2.75 -11.09 18.90
CA SER A 151 -4.07 -10.90 18.33
C SER A 151 -3.99 -10.47 16.85
N PRO A 152 -5.00 -10.75 16.01
CA PRO A 152 -4.99 -10.31 14.62
C PRO A 152 -4.81 -8.79 14.45
N ARG A 153 -5.39 -8.00 15.36
CA ARG A 153 -5.26 -6.53 15.33
C ARG A 153 -3.84 -6.09 15.63
N ASP A 154 -3.18 -6.73 16.60
CA ASP A 154 -1.80 -6.43 16.93
C ASP A 154 -0.82 -6.95 15.86
N LEU A 155 -1.14 -8.06 15.18
CA LEU A 155 -0.37 -8.48 13.99
C LEU A 155 -0.41 -7.41 12.89
N VAL A 156 -1.56 -6.78 12.66
CA VAL A 156 -1.68 -5.65 11.72
C VAL A 156 -0.88 -4.44 12.22
N ARG A 157 -0.89 -4.14 13.52
CA ARG A 157 -0.03 -3.06 14.08
C ARG A 157 1.45 -3.35 13.87
N ILE A 158 1.89 -4.61 14.04
CA ILE A 158 3.28 -5.01 13.73
C ILE A 158 3.61 -4.73 12.27
N ILE A 159 2.73 -5.10 11.33
CA ILE A 159 2.93 -4.86 9.89
C ILE A 159 3.07 -3.37 9.59
N LEU A 160 2.22 -2.54 10.17
CA LEU A 160 2.17 -1.10 9.86
C LEU A 160 3.26 -0.29 10.58
N ARG A 161 3.66 -0.69 11.79
CA ARG A 161 4.66 0.03 12.59
C ARG A 161 6.08 -0.51 12.47
N GLN A 162 6.24 -1.78 12.08
CA GLN A 162 7.54 -2.45 11.91
C GLN A 162 8.47 -2.26 13.12
N PRO A 163 8.09 -2.78 14.29
CA PRO A 163 8.88 -2.61 15.50
C PRO A 163 10.22 -3.35 15.42
N ILE A 164 11.25 -2.70 15.93
CA ILE A 164 12.60 -3.22 16.06
C ILE A 164 12.95 -3.23 17.55
N ILE A 165 13.23 -4.41 18.08
CA ILE A 165 13.62 -4.62 19.46
C ILE A 165 15.09 -5.06 19.46
N ARG A 166 15.98 -4.12 19.79
CA ARG A 166 17.42 -4.40 19.91
C ARG A 166 17.71 -4.92 21.30
N LEU A 167 18.23 -6.13 21.37
CA LEU A 167 18.51 -6.83 22.62
C LEU A 167 20.01 -6.82 22.94
N SER A 168 20.33 -6.68 24.22
CA SER A 168 21.68 -6.85 24.77
C SER A 168 21.64 -7.58 26.10
N GLU A 169 22.68 -8.36 26.40
CA GLU A 169 22.80 -9.05 27.71
C GLU A 169 23.19 -8.09 28.82
N THR A 170 22.72 -8.36 30.02
CA THR A 170 23.02 -7.61 31.24
C THR A 170 23.11 -8.51 32.44
N GLN A 171 23.82 -8.08 33.49
CA GLN A 171 23.95 -8.82 34.76
C GLN A 171 22.80 -8.55 35.75
N ILE A 172 21.82 -7.71 35.36
CA ILE A 172 20.73 -7.29 36.24
C ILE A 172 19.35 -7.68 35.69
N ASN A 173 18.34 -7.66 36.55
CA ASN A 173 16.93 -7.92 36.23
C ASN A 173 16.71 -9.28 35.53
N THR A 174 16.22 -9.28 34.29
CA THR A 174 15.92 -10.48 33.51
C THR A 174 17.12 -11.04 32.75
N GLY A 175 18.31 -10.45 32.88
CA GLY A 175 19.48 -10.80 32.08
C GLY A 175 19.47 -10.16 30.66
N LEU A 176 18.43 -9.42 30.33
CA LEU A 176 18.28 -8.73 29.03
C LEU A 176 17.91 -7.26 29.23
N LYS A 177 18.48 -6.42 28.38
CA LYS A 177 18.10 -5.03 28.15
C LYS A 177 17.56 -4.90 26.71
N ALA A 178 16.54 -4.09 26.54
CA ALA A 178 15.96 -3.83 25.21
C ALA A 178 15.95 -2.32 24.90
N GLU A 179 16.27 -1.99 23.65
CA GLU A 179 16.02 -0.69 23.04
C GLU A 179 14.95 -0.85 21.96
N TYR A 180 14.00 0.07 21.94
CA TYR A 180 12.85 -0.01 21.05
C TYR A 180 12.93 1.09 20.00
N SER A 181 12.73 0.72 18.74
CA SER A 181 12.53 1.64 17.61
C SER A 181 11.51 1.08 16.65
N GLU A 182 11.08 1.87 15.69
CA GLU A 182 10.14 1.44 14.67
C GLU A 182 10.44 2.12 13.33
N ASN A 183 10.01 1.47 12.23
CA ASN A 183 10.11 2.01 10.88
C ASN A 183 8.73 1.95 10.18
N PRO A 184 7.76 2.76 10.62
CA PRO A 184 6.38 2.65 10.19
C PRO A 184 6.20 3.00 8.70
N VAL A 185 5.19 2.39 8.08
CA VAL A 185 4.82 2.65 6.68
C VAL A 185 4.04 3.96 6.53
N MET A 186 4.66 5.08 6.89
CA MET A 186 4.03 6.41 7.01
C MET A 186 3.31 6.86 5.73
N ASN A 187 3.81 6.47 4.56
CA ASN A 187 3.25 6.87 3.26
C ASN A 187 2.30 5.84 2.64
N LEU A 188 1.85 4.82 3.40
CA LEU A 188 1.02 3.75 2.84
C LEU A 188 -0.35 4.23 2.37
N PHE A 189 -0.88 5.33 2.87
CA PHE A 189 -2.15 5.90 2.41
C PHE A 189 -2.10 6.42 0.96
N TYR A 190 -0.91 6.66 0.38
CA TYR A 190 -0.70 6.85 -1.06
C TYR A 190 -0.62 5.49 -1.77
N THR A 191 -1.71 4.74 -1.79
CA THR A 191 -1.76 3.37 -2.33
C THR A 191 -1.59 3.28 -3.85
N ARG A 192 -1.63 4.41 -4.56
CA ARG A 192 -1.35 4.47 -6.00
C ARG A 192 0.09 4.08 -6.32
N ASP A 193 1.03 4.50 -5.47
CA ASP A 193 2.45 4.47 -5.82
C ASP A 193 3.07 3.07 -5.81
N GLN A 194 2.55 2.14 -4.99
CA GLN A 194 3.12 0.81 -4.83
C GLN A 194 2.86 -0.14 -6.00
N LEU A 195 1.99 0.24 -6.95
CA LEU A 195 1.62 -0.62 -8.07
C LEU A 195 1.09 0.19 -9.25
N ILE A 196 1.08 -0.40 -10.44
CA ILE A 196 0.32 0.10 -11.58
C ILE A 196 -0.75 -0.92 -11.98
N THR A 197 -1.87 -0.42 -12.48
CA THR A 197 -2.90 -1.26 -13.11
C THR A 197 -2.90 -1.01 -14.61
N THR A 198 -2.50 -2.02 -15.37
CA THR A 198 -2.46 -1.98 -16.84
C THR A 198 -3.72 -2.62 -17.42
N ALA A 199 -3.88 -2.60 -18.74
CA ALA A 199 -4.97 -3.31 -19.40
C ALA A 199 -4.91 -4.85 -19.17
N LYS A 200 -3.72 -5.40 -18.92
CA LYS A 200 -3.48 -6.84 -18.68
C LYS A 200 -3.66 -7.25 -17.23
N GLY A 201 -3.42 -6.34 -16.28
CA GLY A 201 -3.51 -6.63 -14.85
C GLY A 201 -2.65 -5.70 -13.99
N VAL A 202 -2.34 -6.15 -12.78
CA VAL A 202 -1.54 -5.38 -11.82
C VAL A 202 -0.07 -5.77 -11.90
N VAL A 203 0.80 -4.76 -11.90
CA VAL A 203 2.25 -4.91 -11.73
C VAL A 203 2.61 -4.24 -10.41
N ILE A 204 3.30 -4.96 -9.53
CA ILE A 204 3.81 -4.40 -8.28
C ILE A 204 5.06 -3.57 -8.60
N GLY A 205 5.07 -2.34 -8.09
CA GLY A 205 6.18 -1.43 -8.21
C GLY A 205 7.38 -1.80 -7.32
N ARG A 206 8.41 -1.00 -7.43
CA ARG A 206 9.55 -0.96 -6.53
C ARG A 206 9.85 0.50 -6.22
N MET A 207 9.70 0.85 -4.96
CA MET A 207 9.85 2.25 -4.55
C MET A 207 11.31 2.70 -4.62
N ASN A 208 11.53 3.93 -5.06
CA ASN A 208 12.88 4.50 -5.03
C ASN A 208 13.30 4.88 -3.60
N SER A 209 12.36 5.26 -2.75
CA SER A 209 12.63 5.54 -1.33
C SER A 209 12.52 4.25 -0.49
N PRO A 210 13.63 3.82 0.18
CA PRO A 210 13.63 2.59 0.99
C PRO A 210 12.57 2.56 2.09
N GLN A 211 12.23 3.70 2.68
CA GLN A 211 11.18 3.80 3.72
C GLN A 211 9.78 3.45 3.20
N ARG A 212 9.56 3.47 1.87
CA ARG A 212 8.28 3.18 1.23
C ARG A 212 8.19 1.75 0.68
N GLU A 213 9.31 1.03 0.58
CA GLU A 213 9.42 -0.28 -0.10
C GLU A 213 8.47 -1.32 0.50
N LYS A 214 8.35 -1.35 1.83
CA LYS A 214 7.45 -2.29 2.52
C LYS A 214 5.97 -2.13 2.17
N GLY A 215 5.57 -0.98 1.65
CA GLY A 215 4.24 -0.76 1.09
C GLY A 215 3.94 -1.69 -0.09
N CYS A 216 4.92 -1.97 -0.95
CA CYS A 216 4.78 -2.93 -2.05
C CYS A 216 4.49 -4.34 -1.55
N ASP A 217 5.19 -4.82 -0.51
CA ASP A 217 4.96 -6.13 0.11
C ASP A 217 3.53 -6.22 0.68
N ILE A 218 3.09 -5.17 1.37
CA ILE A 218 1.76 -5.10 1.98
C ILE A 218 0.65 -5.13 0.92
N LEU A 219 0.78 -4.32 -0.15
CA LEU A 219 -0.24 -4.30 -1.20
C LEU A 219 -0.25 -5.60 -1.99
N GLN A 220 0.89 -6.20 -2.28
CA GLN A 220 0.96 -7.52 -2.91
C GLN A 220 0.22 -8.56 -2.08
N PHE A 221 0.51 -8.66 -0.78
CA PHE A 221 -0.19 -9.58 0.13
C PHE A 221 -1.71 -9.34 0.15
N CYS A 222 -2.14 -8.07 0.17
CA CYS A 222 -3.55 -7.72 0.12
C CYS A 222 -4.22 -8.16 -1.18
N LEU A 223 -3.58 -7.93 -2.33
CA LEU A 223 -4.09 -8.34 -3.64
C LEU A 223 -4.24 -9.87 -3.71
N GLU A 224 -3.20 -10.61 -3.33
CA GLU A 224 -3.23 -12.09 -3.32
C GLU A 224 -4.34 -12.61 -2.39
N LYS A 225 -4.54 -11.99 -1.22
CA LYS A 225 -5.57 -12.36 -0.26
C LYS A 225 -6.99 -12.17 -0.79
N ILE A 226 -7.22 -11.18 -1.66
CA ILE A 226 -8.51 -10.98 -2.34
C ILE A 226 -8.63 -11.73 -3.68
N GLY A 227 -7.66 -12.59 -4.00
CA GLY A 227 -7.68 -13.44 -5.20
C GLY A 227 -7.18 -12.75 -6.47
N MET A 228 -6.46 -11.63 -6.35
CA MET A 228 -5.86 -10.90 -7.47
C MET A 228 -4.36 -11.20 -7.50
N LYS A 229 -3.92 -12.04 -8.44
CA LYS A 229 -2.50 -12.34 -8.60
C LYS A 229 -1.84 -11.26 -9.47
N PRO A 230 -0.82 -10.55 -8.98
CA PRO A 230 -0.03 -9.65 -9.81
C PRO A 230 0.59 -10.37 -11.01
N LEU A 231 0.72 -9.67 -12.13
CA LEU A 231 1.37 -10.18 -13.34
C LEU A 231 2.89 -10.28 -13.16
N HIS A 232 3.45 -9.28 -12.49
CA HIS A 232 4.88 -9.12 -12.30
C HIS A 232 5.13 -8.25 -11.08
N ARG A 233 6.35 -8.29 -10.56
CA ARG A 233 6.90 -7.34 -9.60
C ARG A 233 8.22 -6.84 -10.15
N ILE A 234 8.40 -5.53 -10.21
CA ILE A 234 9.65 -4.91 -10.65
C ILE A 234 10.78 -5.29 -9.69
N ASP A 235 11.89 -5.72 -10.23
CA ASP A 235 13.08 -6.13 -9.49
C ASP A 235 14.37 -5.68 -10.19
N GLY A 236 15.53 -6.09 -9.66
CA GLY A 236 16.83 -5.77 -10.21
C GLY A 236 17.41 -4.42 -9.79
N GLU A 237 18.71 -4.25 -10.00
CA GLU A 237 19.45 -3.05 -9.63
C GLU A 237 19.00 -1.84 -10.44
N GLY A 238 18.75 -0.71 -9.76
CA GLY A 238 18.35 0.54 -10.39
C GLY A 238 16.95 0.55 -11.02
N ALA A 239 16.20 -0.56 -10.99
CA ALA A 239 14.84 -0.60 -11.50
C ALA A 239 13.85 -0.13 -10.42
N HIS A 240 13.20 1.00 -10.63
CA HIS A 240 12.16 1.56 -9.76
C HIS A 240 10.94 1.92 -10.57
N LEU A 241 9.75 1.64 -10.02
CA LEU A 241 8.44 1.97 -10.59
C LEU A 241 7.52 2.44 -9.49
N GLU A 242 7.01 3.65 -9.61
CA GLU A 242 5.98 4.21 -8.75
C GLU A 242 4.73 4.57 -9.57
N GLY A 243 3.55 4.19 -9.07
CA GLY A 243 2.30 4.25 -9.85
C GLY A 243 1.79 5.66 -10.15
N GLY A 244 2.29 6.68 -9.46
CA GLY A 244 2.03 8.08 -9.80
C GLY A 244 2.59 8.51 -11.15
N ASP A 245 3.51 7.73 -11.70
CA ASP A 245 4.08 7.95 -13.04
C ASP A 245 3.32 7.26 -14.18
N PHE A 246 2.31 6.43 -13.91
CA PHE A 246 1.67 5.62 -14.94
C PHE A 246 0.22 6.05 -15.24
N TYR A 247 -0.07 6.28 -16.52
CA TYR A 247 -1.40 6.66 -17.03
C TYR A 247 -1.79 5.81 -18.25
N PRO A 248 -2.71 4.84 -18.11
CA PRO A 248 -3.31 4.15 -19.25
C PRO A 248 -4.30 5.07 -19.97
N PHE A 249 -4.23 5.09 -21.30
CA PHE A 249 -5.06 5.93 -22.18
C PHE A 249 -5.48 5.17 -23.46
N GLY A 250 -6.29 4.14 -23.29
CA GLY A 250 -6.76 3.30 -24.38
C GLY A 250 -5.63 2.50 -25.02
N ASP A 251 -5.32 2.83 -26.27
CA ASP A 251 -4.26 2.18 -27.05
C ASP A 251 -2.85 2.74 -26.78
N THR A 252 -2.78 3.78 -25.95
CA THR A 252 -1.54 4.43 -25.54
C THR A 252 -1.44 4.41 -24.02
N ALA A 253 -0.25 4.34 -23.47
CA ALA A 253 0.02 4.64 -22.09
C ALA A 253 1.10 5.73 -21.97
N PHE A 254 1.02 6.54 -20.93
CA PHE A 254 2.05 7.51 -20.55
C PHE A 254 2.77 6.99 -19.32
N ILE A 255 4.09 7.15 -19.29
CA ILE A 255 4.89 6.81 -18.14
C ILE A 255 5.96 7.88 -17.90
N GLY A 256 6.02 8.39 -16.67
CA GLY A 256 7.10 9.26 -16.23
C GLY A 256 8.42 8.48 -16.13
N CYS A 257 9.52 9.13 -16.45
CA CYS A 257 10.88 8.58 -16.27
C CYS A 257 11.76 9.67 -15.66
N GLY A 258 12.11 9.51 -14.39
CA GLY A 258 12.82 10.55 -13.66
C GLY A 258 13.25 10.11 -12.26
N MET A 259 12.84 10.88 -11.26
CA MET A 259 13.25 10.68 -9.87
C MET A 259 12.74 9.36 -9.29
N ARG A 260 11.53 8.94 -9.64
CA ARG A 260 10.83 7.80 -8.98
C ARG A 260 10.72 6.58 -9.85
N THR A 261 10.45 6.76 -11.14
CA THR A 261 10.40 5.66 -12.11
C THR A 261 11.61 5.76 -13.03
N THR A 262 12.26 4.63 -13.25
CA THR A 262 13.53 4.57 -13.98
C THR A 262 13.42 3.80 -15.28
N GLN A 263 14.33 4.05 -16.24
CA GLN A 263 14.33 3.36 -17.52
C GLN A 263 14.40 1.83 -17.37
N PRO A 264 15.23 1.23 -16.48
CA PRO A 264 15.26 -0.24 -16.31
C PRO A 264 13.91 -0.84 -15.91
N ALA A 265 13.09 -0.13 -15.15
CA ALA A 265 11.74 -0.62 -14.84
C ALA A 265 10.80 -0.51 -16.04
N ILE A 266 10.91 0.55 -16.84
CA ILE A 266 10.15 0.72 -18.09
C ILE A 266 10.50 -0.40 -19.08
N ASP A 267 11.77 -0.74 -19.18
CA ASP A 267 12.26 -1.81 -20.06
C ASP A 267 11.64 -3.16 -19.65
N GLN A 268 11.59 -3.47 -18.33
CA GLN A 268 10.92 -4.68 -17.84
C GLN A 268 9.42 -4.71 -18.21
N LEU A 269 8.71 -3.57 -18.12
CA LEU A 269 7.30 -3.50 -18.52
C LEU A 269 7.10 -3.84 -20.00
N MET A 270 8.03 -3.44 -20.87
CA MET A 270 8.00 -3.73 -22.30
C MET A 270 8.46 -5.17 -22.60
N GLU A 271 9.56 -5.62 -22.04
CA GLU A 271 10.14 -6.95 -22.28
C GLU A 271 9.18 -8.07 -21.86
N HIS A 272 8.47 -7.89 -20.75
CA HIS A 272 7.46 -8.85 -20.27
C HIS A 272 6.07 -8.62 -20.84
N ASP A 273 5.91 -7.68 -21.77
CA ASP A 273 4.63 -7.34 -22.42
C ASP A 273 3.48 -7.10 -21.41
N LEU A 274 3.73 -6.26 -20.40
CA LEU A 274 2.82 -6.08 -19.26
C LEU A 274 1.76 -4.98 -19.47
N LEU A 275 1.93 -4.10 -20.44
CA LEU A 275 1.14 -2.87 -20.57
C LEU A 275 -0.24 -3.09 -21.20
N GLY A 276 -0.34 -3.88 -22.26
CA GLY A 276 -1.58 -4.14 -23.01
C GLY A 276 -2.05 -2.91 -23.81
N CYS A 277 -1.13 -2.07 -24.25
CA CYS A 277 -1.34 -0.97 -25.22
C CYS A 277 -0.32 -1.10 -26.35
N ASN A 278 -0.57 -0.44 -27.49
CA ASN A 278 0.31 -0.50 -28.65
C ASN A 278 1.37 0.62 -28.64
N ARG A 279 1.18 1.66 -27.83
CA ARG A 279 2.09 2.81 -27.76
C ARG A 279 2.38 3.16 -26.31
N LEU A 280 3.66 3.37 -26.02
CA LEU A 280 4.13 3.88 -24.74
C LEU A 280 4.81 5.23 -24.97
N VAL A 281 4.31 6.28 -24.33
CA VAL A 281 4.91 7.61 -24.30
C VAL A 281 5.70 7.75 -23.01
N VAL A 282 7.02 7.85 -23.14
CA VAL A 282 7.91 8.07 -21.98
C VAL A 282 8.11 9.58 -21.80
N VAL A 283 7.63 10.11 -20.69
CA VAL A 283 7.77 11.53 -20.32
C VAL A 283 8.99 11.66 -19.41
N LYS A 284 10.08 12.22 -19.95
CA LYS A 284 11.33 12.39 -19.19
C LYS A 284 11.27 13.62 -18.31
N ASP A 285 11.35 13.41 -16.99
CA ASP A 285 11.58 14.48 -16.03
C ASP A 285 13.01 15.02 -16.20
N ARG A 286 13.15 16.34 -16.33
CA ARG A 286 14.42 17.05 -16.45
C ARG A 286 14.79 17.83 -15.20
N LEU A 287 13.83 18.02 -14.28
CA LEU A 287 14.01 18.89 -13.12
C LEU A 287 14.47 18.14 -11.87
N PHE A 288 14.10 16.87 -11.76
CA PHE A 288 14.39 16.00 -10.61
C PHE A 288 14.02 16.66 -9.27
N SER A 289 12.90 17.38 -9.26
CA SER A 289 12.43 18.07 -8.06
C SER A 289 11.42 17.22 -7.29
N GLN A 290 11.46 17.31 -5.94
CA GLN A 290 10.49 16.62 -5.10
C GLN A 290 9.04 17.10 -5.35
N ALA A 291 8.85 18.35 -5.79
CA ALA A 291 7.53 18.91 -6.10
C ALA A 291 6.91 18.29 -7.37
N GLU A 292 7.74 17.76 -8.26
CA GLU A 292 7.36 17.15 -9.54
C GLU A 292 7.81 15.68 -9.62
N MET A 293 7.84 15.02 -8.47
CA MET A 293 8.39 13.67 -8.34
C MET A 293 7.70 12.60 -9.16
N HIS A 294 6.41 12.79 -9.47
CA HIS A 294 5.59 11.90 -10.29
C HIS A 294 4.84 12.67 -11.37
N LEU A 295 4.47 11.98 -12.43
CA LEU A 295 3.65 12.54 -13.49
C LEU A 295 2.30 13.07 -12.99
N ASP A 296 1.68 12.42 -11.99
CA ASP A 296 0.39 12.80 -11.40
C ASP A 296 0.44 14.07 -10.55
N THR A 297 1.61 14.60 -10.24
CA THR A 297 1.74 15.88 -9.53
C THR A 297 1.46 17.09 -10.44
N TYR A 298 1.52 16.92 -11.76
CA TYR A 298 1.34 18.03 -12.74
C TYR A 298 0.57 17.64 -14.00
N PHE A 299 0.16 16.38 -14.15
CA PHE A 299 -0.55 15.87 -15.31
C PHE A 299 -1.77 15.04 -14.90
N ASN A 300 -2.88 15.18 -15.61
CA ASN A 300 -4.05 14.33 -15.43
C ASN A 300 -4.82 14.20 -16.76
N ILE A 301 -5.58 13.10 -16.89
CA ILE A 301 -6.44 12.81 -18.05
C ILE A 301 -7.88 12.71 -17.55
N ILE A 302 -8.73 13.64 -17.98
CA ILE A 302 -10.13 13.76 -17.54
C ILE A 302 -11.07 12.98 -18.46
N ASP A 303 -10.83 13.04 -19.77
CA ASP A 303 -11.63 12.38 -20.81
C ASP A 303 -10.79 12.12 -22.06
N PRO A 304 -11.34 11.46 -23.14
CA PRO A 304 -10.59 11.12 -24.34
C PRO A 304 -9.98 12.28 -25.11
N VAL A 305 -10.48 13.49 -24.91
CA VAL A 305 -10.06 14.69 -25.66
C VAL A 305 -9.53 15.81 -24.78
N SER A 306 -9.62 15.66 -23.44
CA SER A 306 -9.19 16.67 -22.48
C SER A 306 -8.09 16.12 -21.58
N TYR A 307 -7.05 16.92 -21.36
CA TYR A 307 -6.03 16.70 -20.35
C TYR A 307 -5.78 17.99 -19.58
N THR A 308 -5.34 17.89 -18.34
CA THR A 308 -5.03 19.04 -17.49
C THR A 308 -3.54 19.00 -17.12
N HIS A 309 -2.85 20.10 -17.38
CA HIS A 309 -1.50 20.36 -16.92
C HIS A 309 -1.56 21.36 -15.78
N LEU A 310 -1.30 20.93 -14.56
CA LEU A 310 -1.54 21.73 -13.35
C LEU A 310 -0.66 22.99 -13.23
N ARG A 311 0.46 23.07 -13.96
CA ARG A 311 1.38 24.22 -13.94
C ARG A 311 1.35 25.10 -15.18
N ALA A 312 0.36 24.94 -16.08
CA ALA A 312 0.25 25.77 -17.28
C ALA A 312 0.17 27.29 -16.96
N HIS A 313 -0.26 27.67 -15.76
CA HIS A 313 -0.35 29.05 -15.34
C HIS A 313 0.97 29.63 -14.79
N GLU A 314 1.93 28.82 -14.38
CA GLU A 314 3.22 29.31 -13.85
C GLU A 314 4.23 29.61 -14.98
N THR A 315 4.18 28.85 -16.07
CA THR A 315 5.07 29.04 -17.22
C THR A 315 4.68 30.20 -18.13
N GLY A 316 3.43 30.65 -18.10
CA GLY A 316 2.94 31.81 -18.89
C GLY A 316 3.41 33.18 -18.41
N ARG A 317 4.17 33.27 -17.30
CA ARG A 317 4.71 34.54 -16.79
C ARG A 317 6.17 34.82 -17.15
N ASN A 318 6.85 33.90 -17.81
CA ASN A 318 8.27 33.98 -18.17
C ASN A 318 8.54 33.84 -19.68
N LEU A 319 7.63 34.27 -20.52
CA LEU A 319 7.87 34.49 -21.96
C LEU A 319 7.64 35.97 -22.30
#